data_a65eb6c507e36112a2674d72cff560e6
#
_entry.id   a65eb6c507e36112a2674d72cff560e6
#
_cell.length_a   1.000
_cell.length_b   1.000
_cell.length_c   1.000
_cell.angle_alpha   90.00
_cell.angle_beta   90.00
_cell.angle_gamma   90.00
#
_symmetry.space_group_name_H-M   'P 1'
#
loop_
_entity.id
_entity.type
_entity.pdbx_description
1 polymer ?
#
loop_
_entity_poly.entity_id
_entity_poly.type
_entity_poly.pdbx_seq_one_letter_code
_entity_poly.pdbx_strand_id
1 'polypeptide(L)'
;MGRWLLAILVTASGCTANGTGAATDAWIGRWNGPEGTYLEIAGAAGAYEITVKDLDAARTFNGAAAGNRIEFRRDGTAESIRATTGDETGMKWLAGKTNCLTIKAGEGYCRD
;
A
#
# COMPACT_ATOMS: atom_id res chain seq x y z
N MET A 1 12.11 -36.94 -32.14
CA MET A 1 11.94 -36.45 -31.98
C MET A 1 11.31 -35.66 -31.33
N GLY A 2 10.91 -35.24 -31.24
CA GLY A 2 10.38 -34.37 -30.65
C GLY A 2 9.83 -34.33 -29.51
N ARG A 3 9.64 -34.53 -29.10
CA ARG A 3 9.10 -34.64 -28.08
C ARG A 3 9.38 -33.70 -27.24
N TRP A 4 9.87 -33.29 -27.20
CA TRP A 4 10.24 -32.58 -26.37
C TRP A 4 9.63 -31.47 -26.20
N LEU A 5 9.28 -31.38 -26.44
CA LEU A 5 8.72 -30.48 -26.17
C LEU A 5 8.08 -30.23 -25.18
N LEU A 6 7.98 -30.57 -24.84
CA LEU A 6 7.36 -30.37 -24.05
C LEU A 6 7.43 -29.71 -23.13
N ALA A 7 7.85 -29.66 -22.89
CA ALA A 7 7.97 -29.19 -22.06
C ALA A 7 7.73 -28.15 -21.64
N ILE A 8 7.56 -28.05 -21.73
CA ILE A 8 7.44 -27.24 -21.34
C ILE A 8 6.90 -26.50 -20.74
N LEU A 9 6.69 -26.58 -20.63
CA LEU A 9 6.28 -25.94 -20.08
C LEU A 9 5.91 -25.46 -19.25
N VAL A 10 5.89 -25.66 -19.07
CA VAL A 10 5.64 -25.40 -18.35
C VAL A 10 5.57 -24.65 -17.69
N THR A 11 5.63 -24.66 -17.68
CA THR A 11 5.72 -24.09 -17.09
C THR A 11 5.45 -23.20 -16.64
N ALA A 12 5.42 -23.10 -16.72
CA ALA A 12 5.34 -22.35 -16.33
C ALA A 12 4.79 -21.75 -15.82
N SER A 13 4.41 -21.93 -15.80
CA SER A 13 3.94 -21.48 -15.40
C SER A 13 3.72 -21.02 -14.54
N GLY A 14 3.53 -21.17 -14.38
CA GLY A 14 3.17 -20.86 -13.68
C GLY A 14 3.44 -20.25 -12.90
N CYS A 15 3.75 -20.34 -12.77
CA CYS A 15 4.02 -19.84 -11.98
C CYS A 15 3.95 -18.80 -11.75
N THR A 16 3.82 -18.62 -11.89
CA THR A 16 3.81 -17.75 -11.68
C THR A 16 3.25 -17.01 -11.22
N ALA A 17 2.85 -16.99 -11.41
CA ALA A 17 2.08 -16.17 -11.07
C ALA A 17 1.79 -15.97 -9.77
N ASN A 18 1.75 -16.62 -9.27
CA ASN A 18 1.45 -16.62 -8.13
C ASN A 18 1.96 -15.68 -7.40
N GLY A 19 2.69 -15.62 -7.11
CA GLY A 19 3.13 -14.74 -6.17
C GLY A 19 3.03 -13.32 -6.54
N THR A 20 2.33 -13.05 -7.46
CA THR A 20 2.32 -11.73 -7.97
C THR A 20 1.51 -10.78 -7.16
N GLY A 21 0.50 -11.20 -6.48
CA GLY A 21 -0.36 -10.28 -5.79
C GLY A 21 0.01 -10.17 -4.34
N ALA A 22 0.11 -8.97 -3.84
CA ALA A 22 0.19 -8.72 -2.41
C ALA A 22 -1.18 -8.27 -1.96
N ALA A 23 -1.58 -8.64 -0.74
CA ALA A 23 -2.87 -8.23 -0.21
C ALA A 23 -2.96 -6.71 -0.17
N THR A 24 -1.85 -6.04 0.06
CA THR A 24 -1.81 -4.58 0.13
C THR A 24 -1.95 -3.91 -1.24
N ASP A 25 -1.91 -4.68 -2.33
CA ASP A 25 -2.21 -4.11 -3.65
C ASP A 25 -3.62 -3.54 -3.69
N ALA A 26 -4.51 -4.01 -2.84
CA ALA A 26 -5.87 -3.46 -2.77
C ALA A 26 -5.89 -2.01 -2.29
N TRP A 27 -4.78 -1.53 -1.74
CA TRP A 27 -4.70 -0.17 -1.23
C TRP A 27 -4.20 0.81 -2.28
N ILE A 28 -3.85 0.35 -3.47
CA ILE A 28 -3.38 1.24 -4.53
C ILE A 28 -4.46 2.27 -4.83
N GLY A 29 -4.07 3.54 -4.92
CA GLY A 29 -4.97 4.65 -5.14
C GLY A 29 -4.77 5.71 -4.09
N ARG A 30 -5.70 6.66 -4.06
CA ARG A 30 -5.60 7.80 -3.16
C ARG A 30 -6.54 7.64 -1.97
N TRP A 31 -6.01 7.96 -0.80
CA TRP A 31 -6.73 7.97 0.47
C TRP A 31 -6.65 9.39 1.01
N ASN A 32 -7.76 9.92 1.45
CA ASN A 32 -7.85 11.35 1.79
C ASN A 32 -7.86 11.58 3.29
N GLY A 33 -7.16 12.63 3.69
CA GLY A 33 -7.18 13.11 5.06
C GLY A 33 -7.83 14.46 5.13
N PRO A 34 -7.79 15.09 6.30
CA PRO A 34 -8.41 16.41 6.46
C PRO A 34 -7.58 17.49 5.75
N GLU A 35 -8.28 18.54 5.34
CA GLU A 35 -7.66 19.77 4.83
C GLU A 35 -6.79 19.55 3.60
N GLY A 36 -7.18 18.61 2.74
CA GLY A 36 -6.45 18.39 1.51
C GLY A 36 -5.23 17.50 1.63
N THR A 37 -4.99 16.95 2.81
CA THR A 37 -3.92 15.96 2.97
C THR A 37 -4.34 14.65 2.31
N TYR A 38 -3.37 13.86 1.88
CA TYR A 38 -3.69 12.57 1.29
C TYR A 38 -2.48 11.64 1.33
N LEU A 39 -2.77 10.37 1.17
CA LEU A 39 -1.80 9.31 1.00
C LEU A 39 -2.13 8.67 -0.35
N GLU A 40 -1.14 8.53 -1.19
CA GLU A 40 -1.36 7.88 -2.49
C GLU A 40 -0.38 6.75 -2.66
N ILE A 41 -0.90 5.59 -3.03
CA ILE A 41 -0.10 4.39 -3.21
C ILE A 41 -0.17 4.00 -4.68
N ALA A 42 0.98 3.91 -5.32
CA ALA A 42 1.08 3.49 -6.72
C ALA A 42 2.04 2.32 -6.79
N GLY A 43 1.96 1.58 -7.89
CA GLY A 43 2.84 0.44 -8.08
C GLY A 43 2.05 -0.83 -8.27
N ALA A 44 2.68 -1.95 -7.99
CA ALA A 44 2.05 -3.26 -8.17
C ALA A 44 2.89 -4.34 -7.52
N ALA A 45 2.23 -5.46 -7.24
CA ALA A 45 2.91 -6.68 -6.80
C ALA A 45 3.81 -6.45 -5.58
N GLY A 46 3.35 -5.64 -4.67
CA GLY A 46 4.06 -5.44 -3.41
C GLY A 46 5.18 -4.45 -3.46
N ALA A 47 5.41 -3.80 -4.60
CA ALA A 47 6.42 -2.76 -4.73
C ALA A 47 5.71 -1.44 -5.02
N TYR A 48 5.88 -0.46 -4.15
CA TYR A 48 5.05 0.72 -4.20
C TYR A 48 5.84 2.01 -4.18
N GLU A 49 5.20 3.04 -4.73
CA GLU A 49 5.64 4.40 -4.57
C GLU A 49 4.59 5.08 -3.69
N ILE A 50 5.03 5.59 -2.55
CA ILE A 50 4.14 6.15 -1.54
C ILE A 50 4.27 7.67 -1.58
N THR A 51 3.17 8.37 -1.80
CA THR A 51 3.16 9.83 -1.73
C THR A 51 2.37 10.25 -0.50
N VAL A 52 2.99 11.04 0.35
CA VAL A 52 2.34 11.61 1.53
C VAL A 52 2.27 13.11 1.34
N LYS A 53 1.05 13.64 1.29
CA LYS A 53 0.83 15.07 1.16
C LYS A 53 0.36 15.61 2.50
N ASP A 54 1.22 16.38 3.14
CA ASP A 54 0.79 17.08 4.36
C ASP A 54 0.36 18.49 3.99
N LEU A 55 0.24 19.37 4.97
CA LEU A 55 -0.24 20.72 4.70
C LEU A 55 0.77 21.55 3.91
N ASP A 56 2.03 21.16 3.92
CA ASP A 56 3.10 21.94 3.29
C ASP A 56 3.48 21.39 1.91
N ALA A 57 3.63 20.08 1.78
CA ALA A 57 4.21 19.53 0.56
C ALA A 57 3.83 18.07 0.39
N ALA A 58 3.99 17.59 -0.83
CA ALA A 58 3.87 16.17 -1.14
C ALA A 58 5.26 15.59 -1.24
N ARG A 59 5.49 14.44 -0.59
CA ARG A 59 6.79 13.75 -0.62
C ARG A 59 6.56 12.32 -0.99
N THR A 60 7.49 11.76 -1.76
CA THR A 60 7.35 10.42 -2.30
C THR A 60 8.45 9.51 -1.75
N PHE A 61 8.08 8.29 -1.40
CA PHE A 61 8.96 7.30 -0.82
C PHE A 61 8.73 5.95 -1.49
N ASN A 62 9.74 5.09 -1.47
CA ASN A 62 9.56 3.72 -1.93
C ASN A 62 9.07 2.87 -0.77
N GLY A 63 8.11 2.00 -1.05
CA GLY A 63 7.56 1.12 -0.05
C GLY A 63 7.45 -0.29 -0.56
N ALA A 64 7.25 -1.22 0.35
CA ALA A 64 7.13 -2.63 0.03
C ALA A 64 6.11 -3.29 0.93
N ALA A 65 5.39 -4.24 0.35
CA ALA A 65 4.45 -5.04 1.12
C ALA A 65 5.21 -5.86 2.16
N ALA A 66 4.66 -5.94 3.35
CA ALA A 66 5.22 -6.74 4.43
C ALA A 66 4.04 -7.38 5.16
N GLY A 67 3.56 -8.51 4.61
CA GLY A 67 2.39 -9.16 5.15
C GLY A 67 1.15 -8.29 4.92
N ASN A 68 0.51 -7.91 6.00
CA ASN A 68 -0.71 -7.13 5.92
C ASN A 68 -0.48 -5.64 6.10
N ARG A 69 0.73 -5.18 5.85
CA ARG A 69 1.05 -3.75 5.94
C ARG A 69 2.05 -3.40 4.86
N ILE A 70 2.25 -2.11 4.65
CA ILE A 70 3.28 -1.60 3.75
C ILE A 70 4.32 -0.91 4.61
N GLU A 71 5.59 -1.18 4.34
CA GLU A 71 6.69 -0.56 5.06
C GLU A 71 7.45 0.38 4.14
N PHE A 72 7.87 1.51 4.67
CA PHE A 72 8.69 2.46 3.94
C PHE A 72 9.57 3.20 4.95
N ARG A 73 10.53 3.94 4.44
CA ARG A 73 11.40 4.73 5.30
C ARG A 73 11.19 6.20 4.97
N ARG A 74 11.10 6.99 6.02
CA ARG A 74 10.90 8.43 5.89
C ARG A 74 11.89 9.10 6.81
N ASP A 75 12.80 9.88 6.22
CA ASP A 75 13.81 10.61 6.98
C ASP A 75 14.60 9.68 7.88
N GLY A 76 14.94 8.50 7.36
CA GLY A 76 15.74 7.54 8.10
C GLY A 76 14.96 6.70 9.11
N THR A 77 13.67 6.94 9.24
CA THR A 77 12.84 6.23 10.20
C THR A 77 11.96 5.21 9.48
N ALA A 78 11.86 4.01 10.03
CA ALA A 78 10.98 2.99 9.48
C ALA A 78 9.55 3.34 9.83
N GLU A 79 8.68 3.33 8.81
CA GLU A 79 7.26 3.61 8.97
C GLU A 79 6.46 2.44 8.43
N SER A 80 5.24 2.29 8.92
CA SER A 80 4.33 1.25 8.43
C SER A 80 2.97 1.86 8.13
N ILE A 81 2.33 1.35 7.08
CA ILE A 81 0.96 1.73 6.75
C ILE A 81 0.09 0.52 7.05
N ARG A 82 -0.95 0.71 7.84
CA ARG A 82 -1.85 -0.37 8.25
C ARG A 82 -3.30 0.01 7.99
N ALA A 83 -4.13 -0.98 7.71
CA ALA A 83 -5.56 -0.76 7.57
C ALA A 83 -6.17 -0.56 8.95
N THR A 84 -7.02 0.45 9.09
CA THR A 84 -7.64 0.80 10.36
C THR A 84 -9.04 1.34 10.12
N THR A 85 -9.76 1.54 11.20
CA THR A 85 -10.96 2.38 11.17
C THR A 85 -10.54 3.84 11.31
N GLY A 86 -11.49 4.73 11.07
CA GLY A 86 -11.23 6.15 11.27
C GLY A 86 -10.93 6.49 12.72
N ASP A 87 -11.59 5.81 13.64
CA ASP A 87 -11.35 6.05 15.06
C ASP A 87 -9.92 5.68 15.43
N GLU A 88 -9.40 4.62 14.82
CA GLU A 88 -8.05 4.15 15.13
C GLU A 88 -6.97 5.06 14.54
N THR A 89 -7.33 5.98 13.65
CA THR A 89 -6.34 6.93 13.13
C THR A 89 -5.88 7.91 14.19
N GLY A 90 -6.67 8.08 15.25
CA GLY A 90 -6.39 9.09 16.24
C GLY A 90 -6.75 10.49 15.78
N MET A 91 -7.49 10.61 14.68
CA MET A 91 -7.86 11.90 14.11
C MET A 91 -9.35 12.10 14.19
N LYS A 92 -9.74 13.15 14.90
CA LYS A 92 -11.16 13.44 15.13
C LYS A 92 -11.93 13.55 13.81
N TRP A 93 -11.33 14.13 12.81
CA TRP A 93 -12.00 14.37 11.54
C TRP A 93 -12.34 13.09 10.79
N LEU A 94 -11.71 11.99 11.12
CA LEU A 94 -11.94 10.71 10.46
C LEU A 94 -12.78 9.77 11.31
N ALA A 95 -13.23 10.22 12.45
CA ALA A 95 -14.04 9.40 13.34
C ALA A 95 -15.28 8.90 12.60
N GLY A 96 -15.63 7.65 12.83
CA GLY A 96 -16.80 7.05 12.21
C GLY A 96 -16.56 6.45 10.83
N LYS A 97 -15.43 6.75 10.19
CA LYS A 97 -15.11 6.15 8.91
C LYS A 97 -14.59 4.74 9.13
N THR A 98 -14.76 3.87 8.14
CA THR A 98 -14.43 2.46 8.32
C THR A 98 -13.30 1.99 7.41
N ASN A 99 -13.01 2.71 6.34
CA ASN A 99 -12.02 2.25 5.36
C ASN A 99 -10.85 3.22 5.35
N CYS A 100 -9.88 2.99 6.23
CA CYS A 100 -8.80 3.93 6.44
C CYS A 100 -7.45 3.23 6.49
N LEU A 101 -6.42 4.01 6.25
CA LEU A 101 -5.03 3.59 6.43
C LEU A 101 -4.37 4.54 7.40
N THR A 102 -3.57 4.00 8.31
CA THR A 102 -2.87 4.79 9.31
C THR A 102 -1.38 4.49 9.25
N ILE A 103 -0.58 5.56 9.22
CA ILE A 103 0.87 5.43 9.34
C ILE A 103 1.23 5.42 10.81
N LYS A 104 0.72 6.39 11.56
CA LYS A 104 0.86 6.44 13.01
C LYS A 104 -0.27 7.29 13.56
N ALA A 105 -0.42 7.28 14.86
CA ALA A 105 -1.50 8.04 15.50
C ALA A 105 -1.42 9.50 15.08
N GLY A 106 -2.56 10.01 14.60
CA GLY A 106 -2.60 11.37 14.10
C GLY A 106 -2.19 11.50 12.64
N GLU A 107 -1.88 10.40 11.97
CA GLU A 107 -1.51 10.43 10.56
C GLU A 107 -2.26 9.32 9.84
N GLY A 108 -3.49 9.59 9.49
CA GLY A 108 -4.38 8.63 8.85
C GLY A 108 -5.16 9.24 7.72
N TYR A 109 -5.66 8.37 6.85
CA TYR A 109 -6.34 8.75 5.62
C TYR A 109 -7.41 7.72 5.33
N CYS A 110 -8.50 8.15 4.72
CA CYS A 110 -9.62 7.25 4.46
C CYS A 110 -10.11 7.40 3.04
N ARG A 111 -10.78 6.36 2.56
CA ARG A 111 -11.51 6.44 1.30
C ARG A 111 -12.81 5.67 1.49
N ASP A 112 -13.83 6.21 0.90
CA ASP A 112 -15.08 5.54 1.06
C ASP A 112 -15.78 5.35 -0.18
#